data_ada46b98104b78291094257968a3e452
#
_entry.id   ada46b98104b78291094257968a3e452
#
_cell.length_a   1.000
_cell.length_b   1.000
_cell.length_c   1.000
_cell.angle_alpha   90.00
_cell.angle_beta   90.00
_cell.angle_gamma   90.00
#
_symmetry.space_group_name_H-M   'P 1'
#
loop_
_entity.id
_entity.type
_entity.pdbx_description
1 polymer ?
#
loop_
_entity_poly.entity_id
_entity_poly.type
_entity_poly.pdbx_seq_one_letter_code
_entity_poly.pdbx_strand_id
1 'polypeptide(L)'
;MDALKEEVFRANTELVRLGLVTGTWGNASAVDRSRGLVVIKPSGVDYASMAPGDMAVVDLDGREIGTGLRPSSDTPTHLELYRAFDGIGGVVHTHSPHATMFAQASREIPCLGTTHADHFKGPVPVTRFLSEAEVRGEYERETGRLIVERFRGLDPLATPGVLVAGHAPFAWGAHAAAAVENSLVLERVAQLALGTLGLDAGIGALPEYIQEKHYRRKHGPDAYYGQGKIPPS
;
A
#
# COMPACT_ATOMS: atom_id res chain seq x y z
N MET A 1 -16.83 8.31 14.12
CA MET A 1 -16.34 6.92 14.08
C MET A 1 -17.04 6.13 12.98
N ASP A 2 -18.36 6.19 12.89
CA ASP A 2 -19.13 5.40 11.90
C ASP A 2 -18.75 5.70 10.45
N ALA A 3 -18.49 6.97 10.12
CA ALA A 3 -18.02 7.35 8.78
C ALA A 3 -16.65 6.72 8.43
N LEU A 4 -15.72 6.64 9.40
CA LEU A 4 -14.42 6.01 9.18
C LEU A 4 -14.53 4.49 9.07
N LYS A 5 -15.42 3.87 9.87
CA LYS A 5 -15.72 2.43 9.73
C LYS A 5 -16.33 2.12 8.36
N GLU A 6 -17.25 2.94 7.89
CA GLU A 6 -17.83 2.82 6.54
C GLU A 6 -16.77 2.96 5.44
N GLU A 7 -15.86 3.93 5.57
CA GLU A 7 -14.75 4.13 4.62
C GLU A 7 -13.86 2.88 4.55
N VAL A 8 -13.45 2.35 5.70
CA VAL A 8 -12.58 1.16 5.77
C VAL A 8 -13.30 -0.09 5.28
N PHE A 9 -14.59 -0.24 5.59
CA PHE A 9 -15.40 -1.33 5.05
C PHE A 9 -15.45 -1.29 3.52
N ARG A 10 -15.74 -0.11 2.94
CA ARG A 10 -15.74 0.07 1.47
C ARG A 10 -14.39 -0.23 0.85
N ALA A 11 -13.30 0.22 1.47
CA ALA A 11 -11.96 -0.07 0.98
C ALA A 11 -11.69 -1.58 0.94
N ASN A 12 -12.06 -2.30 1.99
CA ASN A 12 -11.88 -3.75 2.07
C ASN A 12 -12.75 -4.51 1.05
N THR A 13 -14.00 -4.13 0.87
CA THR A 13 -14.87 -4.73 -0.15
C THR A 13 -14.42 -4.41 -1.57
N GLU A 14 -13.83 -3.25 -1.79
CA GLU A 14 -13.26 -2.85 -3.07
C GLU A 14 -12.04 -3.71 -3.44
N LEU A 15 -11.19 -4.12 -2.47
CA LEU A 15 -10.09 -5.07 -2.72
C LEU A 15 -10.60 -6.38 -3.32
N VAL A 16 -11.75 -6.89 -2.83
CA VAL A 16 -12.40 -8.08 -3.39
C VAL A 16 -12.88 -7.83 -4.81
N ARG A 17 -13.61 -6.72 -5.04
CA ARG A 17 -14.13 -6.36 -6.36
C ARG A 17 -13.02 -6.23 -7.41
N LEU A 18 -11.86 -5.74 -7.01
CA LEU A 18 -10.69 -5.56 -7.87
C LEU A 18 -9.85 -6.84 -8.05
N GLY A 19 -10.19 -7.93 -7.35
CA GLY A 19 -9.46 -9.20 -7.42
C GLY A 19 -8.06 -9.14 -6.79
N LEU A 20 -7.85 -8.25 -5.81
CA LEU A 20 -6.56 -8.05 -5.13
C LEU A 20 -6.38 -8.96 -3.92
N VAL A 21 -7.44 -9.62 -3.46
CA VAL A 21 -7.43 -10.50 -2.29
C VAL A 21 -8.07 -11.85 -2.61
N THR A 22 -7.64 -12.88 -1.89
CA THR A 22 -8.17 -14.25 -1.97
C THR A 22 -8.53 -14.72 -0.56
N GLY A 23 -9.71 -15.31 -0.38
CA GLY A 23 -10.19 -15.75 0.94
C GLY A 23 -10.26 -14.57 1.91
N THR A 24 -9.62 -14.69 3.07
CA THR A 24 -9.54 -13.63 4.09
C THR A 24 -8.21 -12.87 4.08
N TRP A 25 -7.33 -13.14 3.10
CA TRP A 25 -5.99 -12.55 3.02
C TRP A 25 -6.07 -11.08 2.61
N GLY A 26 -5.23 -10.27 3.25
CA GLY A 26 -5.20 -8.84 3.01
C GLY A 26 -6.19 -8.07 3.85
N ASN A 27 -6.00 -6.77 3.89
CA ASN A 27 -6.79 -5.82 4.66
C ASN A 27 -6.51 -4.38 4.23
N ALA A 28 -7.44 -3.50 4.58
CA ALA A 28 -7.29 -2.06 4.50
C ALA A 28 -7.60 -1.43 5.84
N SER A 29 -6.93 -0.31 6.12
CA SER A 29 -7.16 0.52 7.30
C SER A 29 -7.19 2.00 6.94
N ALA A 30 -7.71 2.82 7.86
CA ALA A 30 -7.60 4.28 7.81
C ALA A 30 -7.34 4.86 9.20
N VAL A 31 -6.69 6.04 9.26
CA VAL A 31 -6.37 6.74 10.49
C VAL A 31 -7.16 8.05 10.60
N ASP A 32 -7.76 8.27 11.76
CA ASP A 32 -8.20 9.60 12.23
C ASP A 32 -7.10 10.20 13.10
N ARG A 33 -6.22 10.99 12.49
CA ARG A 33 -5.09 11.62 13.20
C ARG A 33 -5.54 12.60 14.28
N SER A 34 -6.71 13.22 14.11
CA SER A 34 -7.24 14.18 15.09
C SER A 34 -7.63 13.53 16.40
N ARG A 35 -8.06 12.25 16.34
CA ARG A 35 -8.45 11.44 17.50
C ARG A 35 -7.36 10.45 17.91
N GLY A 36 -6.32 10.27 17.10
CA GLY A 36 -5.32 9.23 17.32
C GLY A 36 -5.86 7.80 17.20
N LEU A 37 -6.87 7.59 16.33
CA LEU A 37 -7.55 6.31 16.16
C LEU A 37 -7.32 5.74 14.77
N VAL A 38 -7.17 4.42 14.69
CA VAL A 38 -7.07 3.65 13.45
C VAL A 38 -8.23 2.66 13.40
N VAL A 39 -8.87 2.58 12.23
CA VAL A 39 -9.89 1.58 11.92
C VAL A 39 -9.29 0.60 10.92
N ILE A 40 -9.49 -0.68 11.15
CA ILE A 40 -8.93 -1.76 10.33
C ILE A 40 -9.91 -2.93 10.21
N LYS A 41 -9.75 -3.73 9.14
CA LYS A 41 -10.49 -4.98 8.97
C LYS A 41 -10.29 -5.92 10.18
N PRO A 42 -11.35 -6.56 10.67
CA PRO A 42 -11.23 -7.58 11.71
C PRO A 42 -10.51 -8.83 11.19
N SER A 43 -9.77 -9.49 12.09
CA SER A 43 -9.00 -10.70 11.79
C SER A 43 -9.91 -11.87 11.41
N GLY A 44 -9.61 -12.55 10.30
CA GLY A 44 -10.26 -13.80 9.90
C GLY A 44 -11.73 -13.69 9.49
N VAL A 45 -12.32 -12.50 9.47
CA VAL A 45 -13.71 -12.31 9.04
C VAL A 45 -13.78 -12.31 7.51
N ASP A 46 -14.70 -13.14 6.98
CA ASP A 46 -14.96 -13.23 5.55
C ASP A 46 -15.52 -11.90 5.03
N TYR A 47 -15.02 -11.45 3.89
CA TYR A 47 -15.44 -10.21 3.25
C TYR A 47 -16.93 -10.19 2.91
N ALA A 48 -17.52 -11.35 2.54
CA ALA A 48 -18.92 -11.44 2.16
C ALA A 48 -19.90 -11.30 3.35
N SER A 49 -19.43 -11.61 4.56
CA SER A 49 -20.24 -11.51 5.79
C SER A 49 -19.97 -10.27 6.62
N MET A 50 -18.96 -9.49 6.22
CA MET A 50 -18.48 -8.31 6.95
C MET A 50 -19.44 -7.13 6.79
N ALA A 51 -19.64 -6.37 7.85
CA ALA A 51 -20.41 -5.13 7.86
C ALA A 51 -19.56 -3.95 8.40
N PRO A 52 -19.94 -2.70 8.13
CA PRO A 52 -19.20 -1.54 8.65
C PRO A 52 -19.03 -1.55 10.19
N GLY A 53 -20.03 -2.04 10.92
CA GLY A 53 -19.99 -2.16 12.38
C GLY A 53 -18.88 -3.08 12.90
N ASP A 54 -18.48 -4.07 12.10
CA ASP A 54 -17.47 -5.08 12.44
C ASP A 54 -16.04 -4.54 12.42
N MET A 55 -15.81 -3.37 11.79
CA MET A 55 -14.48 -2.79 11.70
C MET A 55 -13.89 -2.55 13.10
N ALA A 56 -12.72 -3.12 13.34
CA ALA A 56 -11.97 -2.97 14.57
C ALA A 56 -11.39 -1.56 14.71
N VAL A 57 -11.35 -1.05 15.94
CA VAL A 57 -10.79 0.27 16.26
C VAL A 57 -9.67 0.09 17.26
N VAL A 58 -8.52 0.70 16.98
CA VAL A 58 -7.38 0.75 17.88
C VAL A 58 -6.86 2.17 18.01
N ASP A 59 -6.17 2.50 19.11
CA ASP A 59 -5.39 3.72 19.18
C ASP A 59 -4.03 3.56 18.45
N LEU A 60 -3.29 4.65 18.32
CA LEU A 60 -1.95 4.62 17.69
C LEU A 60 -0.93 3.78 18.49
N ASP A 61 -1.19 3.42 19.74
CA ASP A 61 -0.38 2.51 20.54
C ASP A 61 -0.77 1.04 20.36
N GLY A 62 -1.85 0.78 19.62
CA GLY A 62 -2.36 -0.56 19.34
C GLY A 62 -3.33 -1.11 20.38
N ARG A 63 -3.81 -0.25 21.32
CA ARG A 63 -4.85 -0.66 22.27
C ARG A 63 -6.20 -0.70 21.58
N GLU A 64 -6.91 -1.80 21.74
CA GLU A 64 -8.27 -1.96 21.22
C GLU A 64 -9.24 -0.99 21.91
N ILE A 65 -10.05 -0.30 21.11
CA ILE A 65 -11.04 0.68 21.58
C ILE A 65 -12.45 0.11 21.38
N GLY A 66 -13.16 -0.08 22.50
CA GLY A 66 -14.49 -0.64 22.50
C GLY A 66 -14.52 -2.17 22.61
N THR A 67 -15.70 -2.78 22.36
CA THR A 67 -15.96 -4.23 22.50
C THR A 67 -16.19 -4.88 21.13
N GLY A 68 -15.34 -4.57 20.17
CA GLY A 68 -15.46 -5.05 18.80
C GLY A 68 -14.80 -6.40 18.55
N LEU A 69 -14.78 -6.78 17.28
CA LEU A 69 -14.00 -7.93 16.80
C LEU A 69 -12.49 -7.60 16.88
N ARG A 70 -11.68 -8.65 17.06
CA ARG A 70 -10.21 -8.51 17.10
C ARG A 70 -9.69 -7.89 15.80
N PRO A 71 -8.78 -6.92 15.88
CA PRO A 71 -8.18 -6.30 14.70
C PRO A 71 -7.34 -7.31 13.90
N SER A 72 -7.10 -7.03 12.61
CA SER A 72 -6.17 -7.79 11.78
C SER A 72 -4.82 -7.99 12.46
N SER A 73 -4.19 -9.14 12.27
CA SER A 73 -2.80 -9.39 12.71
C SER A 73 -1.81 -8.36 12.20
N ASP A 74 -2.06 -7.80 11.00
CA ASP A 74 -1.19 -6.79 10.39
C ASP A 74 -1.28 -5.40 11.04
N THR A 75 -2.18 -5.22 12.00
CA THR A 75 -2.36 -3.93 12.68
C THR A 75 -1.05 -3.29 13.17
N PRO A 76 -0.09 -4.02 13.80
CA PRO A 76 1.17 -3.41 14.21
C PRO A 76 1.99 -2.86 13.04
N THR A 77 1.97 -3.53 11.87
CA THR A 77 2.62 -3.02 10.65
C THR A 77 2.01 -1.69 10.21
N HIS A 78 0.66 -1.61 10.12
CA HIS A 78 -0.03 -0.39 9.73
C HIS A 78 0.25 0.76 10.70
N LEU A 79 0.28 0.49 12.00
CA LEU A 79 0.59 1.50 13.02
C LEU A 79 2.00 2.07 12.88
N GLU A 80 3.02 1.23 12.60
CA GLU A 80 4.38 1.71 12.35
C GLU A 80 4.42 2.65 11.12
N LEU A 81 3.67 2.34 10.05
CA LEU A 81 3.59 3.21 8.88
C LEU A 81 2.88 4.53 9.19
N TYR A 82 1.76 4.53 9.91
CA TYR A 82 1.07 5.76 10.31
C TYR A 82 1.90 6.66 11.22
N ARG A 83 2.75 6.09 12.07
CA ARG A 83 3.66 6.86 12.94
C ARG A 83 4.82 7.46 12.17
N ALA A 84 5.34 6.75 11.17
CA ALA A 84 6.56 7.13 10.46
C ALA A 84 6.31 8.00 9.23
N PHE A 85 5.17 7.85 8.57
CA PHE A 85 4.87 8.52 7.30
C PHE A 85 3.79 9.58 7.50
N ASP A 86 4.22 10.82 7.60
CA ASP A 86 3.29 11.95 7.61
C ASP A 86 2.57 12.06 6.26
N GLY A 87 1.30 12.45 6.30
CA GLY A 87 0.48 12.66 5.10
C GLY A 87 -0.22 11.42 4.55
N ILE A 88 0.06 10.20 5.07
CA ILE A 88 -0.74 9.03 4.72
C ILE A 88 -1.97 8.94 5.65
N GLY A 89 -3.12 8.55 5.08
CA GLY A 89 -4.38 8.38 5.81
C GLY A 89 -4.98 6.99 5.65
N GLY A 90 -4.51 6.20 4.68
CA GLY A 90 -4.91 4.81 4.47
C GLY A 90 -3.72 3.91 4.16
N VAL A 91 -3.79 2.64 4.58
CA VAL A 91 -2.82 1.59 4.30
C VAL A 91 -3.56 0.34 3.85
N VAL A 92 -3.02 -0.34 2.85
CA VAL A 92 -3.51 -1.60 2.30
C VAL A 92 -2.38 -2.62 2.29
N HIS A 93 -2.69 -3.84 2.73
CA HIS A 93 -1.88 -5.03 2.53
C HIS A 93 -2.66 -6.05 1.71
N THR A 94 -2.02 -6.66 0.71
CA THR A 94 -2.61 -7.73 -0.11
C THR A 94 -1.57 -8.79 -0.41
N HIS A 95 -2.04 -9.96 -0.88
CA HIS A 95 -1.20 -10.97 -1.52
C HIS A 95 -1.52 -11.05 -3.01
N SER A 96 -1.67 -9.89 -3.65
CA SER A 96 -1.95 -9.80 -5.09
C SER A 96 -0.84 -10.48 -5.90
N PRO A 97 -1.18 -11.32 -6.92
CA PRO A 97 -0.26 -12.32 -7.43
C PRO A 97 1.06 -11.77 -7.98
N HIS A 98 1.02 -10.77 -8.85
CA HIS A 98 2.23 -10.32 -9.55
C HIS A 98 3.17 -9.53 -8.64
N ALA A 99 2.62 -8.65 -7.78
CA ALA A 99 3.41 -7.95 -6.80
C ALA A 99 4.04 -8.91 -5.78
N THR A 100 3.29 -9.95 -5.36
CA THR A 100 3.80 -10.99 -4.47
C THR A 100 4.91 -11.82 -5.14
N MET A 101 4.84 -12.09 -6.45
CA MET A 101 5.93 -12.76 -7.19
C MET A 101 7.25 -11.97 -7.11
N PHE A 102 7.19 -10.64 -7.28
CA PHE A 102 8.38 -9.78 -7.11
C PHE A 102 8.88 -9.77 -5.67
N ALA A 103 7.97 -9.72 -4.68
CA ALA A 103 8.32 -9.79 -3.26
C ALA A 103 9.02 -11.12 -2.91
N GLN A 104 8.50 -12.25 -3.37
CA GLN A 104 9.10 -13.59 -3.20
C GLN A 104 10.47 -13.70 -3.87
N ALA A 105 10.63 -13.08 -5.04
CA ALA A 105 11.91 -13.01 -5.74
C ALA A 105 12.90 -12.02 -5.12
N SER A 106 12.49 -11.27 -4.07
CA SER A 106 13.27 -10.18 -3.48
C SER A 106 13.78 -9.17 -4.51
N ARG A 107 12.94 -8.85 -5.48
CA ARG A 107 13.23 -7.92 -6.56
C ARG A 107 12.28 -6.73 -6.51
N GLU A 108 12.83 -5.54 -6.68
CA GLU A 108 12.04 -4.34 -6.92
C GLU A 108 11.29 -4.43 -8.26
N ILE A 109 10.16 -3.73 -8.38
CA ILE A 109 9.46 -3.60 -9.66
C ILE A 109 10.11 -2.43 -10.43
N PRO A 110 10.82 -2.69 -11.52
CA PRO A 110 11.48 -1.63 -12.29
C PRO A 110 10.46 -0.75 -13.02
N CYS A 111 10.76 0.55 -13.13
CA CYS A 111 9.95 1.45 -13.93
C CYS A 111 10.26 1.24 -15.43
N LEU A 112 9.50 0.38 -16.09
CA LEU A 112 9.69 0.02 -17.51
C LEU A 112 8.76 0.79 -18.46
N GLY A 113 7.74 1.46 -17.93
CA GLY A 113 6.75 2.13 -18.77
C GLY A 113 6.09 3.33 -18.11
N THR A 114 5.40 4.12 -18.93
CA THR A 114 4.79 5.38 -18.51
C THR A 114 3.65 5.21 -17.50
N THR A 115 2.92 4.08 -17.55
CA THR A 115 1.89 3.77 -16.54
C THR A 115 2.49 3.69 -15.14
N HIS A 116 3.66 3.06 -15.00
CA HIS A 116 4.41 3.03 -13.74
C HIS A 116 4.82 4.45 -13.31
N ALA A 117 5.46 5.19 -14.22
CA ALA A 117 5.96 6.54 -13.98
C ALA A 117 4.85 7.55 -13.61
N ASP A 118 3.61 7.31 -14.02
CA ASP A 118 2.47 8.15 -13.65
C ASP A 118 2.07 8.04 -12.16
N HIS A 119 2.51 6.98 -11.46
CA HIS A 119 2.03 6.69 -10.10
C HIS A 119 3.17 6.54 -9.08
N PHE A 120 4.35 6.07 -9.50
CA PHE A 120 5.49 5.83 -8.63
C PHE A 120 6.73 6.57 -9.17
N LYS A 121 7.40 7.31 -8.31
CA LYS A 121 8.67 7.96 -8.65
C LYS A 121 9.80 6.94 -8.53
N GLY A 122 10.29 6.47 -9.67
CA GLY A 122 11.29 5.40 -9.74
C GLY A 122 10.71 3.99 -9.54
N PRO A 123 11.53 2.98 -9.23
CA PRO A 123 11.07 1.62 -9.01
C PRO A 123 10.24 1.49 -7.74
N VAL A 124 9.32 0.51 -7.68
CA VAL A 124 8.70 0.13 -6.40
C VAL A 124 9.73 -0.66 -5.59
N PRO A 125 10.12 -0.17 -4.41
CA PRO A 125 11.21 -0.76 -3.64
C PRO A 125 10.82 -2.12 -3.03
N VAL A 126 11.83 -2.97 -2.80
CA VAL A 126 11.73 -4.17 -1.98
C VAL A 126 12.57 -4.00 -0.71
N THR A 127 12.11 -4.56 0.41
CA THR A 127 12.87 -4.59 1.66
C THR A 127 13.97 -5.68 1.60
N ARG A 128 14.87 -5.72 2.58
CA ARG A 128 15.62 -6.94 2.91
C ARG A 128 14.67 -7.97 3.51
N PHE A 129 15.14 -9.21 3.68
CA PHE A 129 14.44 -10.18 4.53
C PHE A 129 14.51 -9.74 6.01
N LEU A 130 13.46 -10.09 6.77
CA LEU A 130 13.52 -10.04 8.23
C LEU A 130 14.60 -11.01 8.73
N SER A 131 15.33 -10.59 9.73
CA SER A 131 16.26 -11.47 10.45
C SER A 131 15.52 -12.49 11.32
N GLU A 132 16.18 -13.56 11.70
CA GLU A 132 15.61 -14.58 12.60
C GLU A 132 15.13 -13.98 13.93
N ALA A 133 15.86 -13.00 14.47
CA ALA A 133 15.49 -12.32 15.71
C ALA A 133 14.20 -11.49 15.56
N GLU A 134 14.05 -10.77 14.44
CA GLU A 134 12.84 -10.01 14.11
C GLU A 134 11.63 -10.92 13.92
N VAL A 135 11.82 -12.08 13.24
CA VAL A 135 10.75 -13.07 13.03
C VAL A 135 10.30 -13.73 14.34
N ARG A 136 11.24 -14.00 15.26
CA ARG A 136 10.94 -14.58 16.60
C ARG A 136 10.37 -13.55 17.58
N GLY A 137 10.52 -12.28 17.28
CA GLY A 137 10.03 -11.16 18.10
C GLY A 137 8.59 -10.78 17.75
N GLU A 138 8.37 -9.50 17.58
CA GLU A 138 7.06 -8.93 17.20
C GLU A 138 6.97 -8.83 15.66
N TYR A 139 6.79 -9.95 14.98
CA TYR A 139 6.91 -10.12 13.53
C TYR A 139 6.23 -9.00 12.72
N GLU A 140 4.97 -8.70 13.01
CA GLU A 140 4.20 -7.69 12.26
C GLU A 140 4.71 -6.27 12.56
N ARG A 141 5.13 -5.99 13.79
CA ARG A 141 5.75 -4.70 14.13
C ARG A 141 7.11 -4.56 13.43
N GLU A 142 7.94 -5.61 13.46
CA GLU A 142 9.24 -5.59 12.81
C GLU A 142 9.10 -5.48 11.28
N THR A 143 8.04 -6.05 10.70
CA THR A 143 7.67 -5.82 9.28
C THR A 143 7.43 -4.33 9.02
N GLY A 144 6.68 -3.63 9.86
CA GLY A 144 6.47 -2.19 9.74
C GLY A 144 7.76 -1.38 9.85
N ARG A 145 8.60 -1.70 10.84
CA ARG A 145 9.92 -1.07 11.03
C ARG A 145 10.85 -1.30 9.85
N LEU A 146 10.83 -2.49 9.28
CA LEU A 146 11.60 -2.85 8.10
C LEU A 146 11.17 -2.04 6.87
N ILE A 147 9.87 -1.82 6.70
CA ILE A 147 9.35 -0.93 5.65
C ILE A 147 9.85 0.51 5.86
N VAL A 148 9.75 1.03 7.08
CA VAL A 148 10.25 2.37 7.44
C VAL A 148 11.76 2.48 7.20
N GLU A 149 12.54 1.44 7.55
CA GLU A 149 13.97 1.35 7.27
C GLU A 149 14.24 1.48 5.76
N ARG A 150 13.49 0.76 4.93
CA ARG A 150 13.65 0.78 3.47
C ARG A 150 13.36 2.16 2.87
N PHE A 151 12.50 2.93 3.53
CA PHE A 151 12.12 4.28 3.09
C PHE A 151 13.07 5.40 3.58
N ARG A 152 14.16 5.08 4.28
CA ARG A 152 15.17 6.09 4.59
C ARG A 152 15.75 6.69 3.30
N GLY A 153 15.48 7.97 3.08
CA GLY A 153 15.89 8.69 1.88
C GLY A 153 14.93 8.56 0.67
N LEU A 154 13.80 7.88 0.83
CA LEU A 154 12.70 7.86 -0.13
C LEU A 154 11.52 8.68 0.40
N ASP A 155 10.79 9.33 -0.51
CA ASP A 155 9.54 10.01 -0.19
C ASP A 155 8.36 9.01 -0.29
N PRO A 156 7.71 8.67 0.83
CA PRO A 156 6.58 7.74 0.81
C PRO A 156 5.36 8.26 0.04
N LEU A 157 5.22 9.57 -0.13
CA LEU A 157 4.13 10.12 -0.93
C LEU A 157 4.43 10.07 -2.43
N ALA A 158 5.71 10.10 -2.80
CA ALA A 158 6.12 9.95 -4.19
C ALA A 158 6.19 8.49 -4.66
N THR A 159 6.36 7.54 -3.74
CA THR A 159 6.40 6.10 -4.03
C THR A 159 5.50 5.39 -3.01
N PRO A 160 4.15 5.42 -3.22
CA PRO A 160 3.18 4.99 -2.21
C PRO A 160 3.00 3.46 -2.16
N GLY A 161 4.10 2.71 -2.13
CA GLY A 161 4.06 1.25 -2.05
C GLY A 161 5.44 0.63 -1.89
N VAL A 162 5.46 -0.60 -1.40
CA VAL A 162 6.65 -1.40 -1.09
C VAL A 162 6.37 -2.89 -1.21
N LEU A 163 7.39 -3.65 -1.50
CA LEU A 163 7.38 -5.11 -1.40
C LEU A 163 8.16 -5.53 -0.16
N VAL A 164 7.56 -6.36 0.69
CA VAL A 164 8.27 -7.02 1.80
C VAL A 164 8.87 -8.32 1.26
N ALA A 165 10.19 -8.43 1.31
CA ALA A 165 10.91 -9.59 0.75
C ALA A 165 10.41 -10.92 1.35
N GLY A 166 10.08 -11.88 0.48
CA GLY A 166 9.54 -13.19 0.84
C GLY A 166 8.10 -13.18 1.36
N HIS A 167 7.42 -12.00 1.35
CA HIS A 167 6.06 -11.87 1.85
C HIS A 167 5.13 -11.32 0.73
N ALA A 168 4.85 -10.02 0.73
CA ALA A 168 3.84 -9.44 -0.14
C ALA A 168 3.89 -7.90 -0.14
N PRO A 169 3.07 -7.20 -0.97
CA PRO A 169 3.05 -5.75 -1.05
C PRO A 169 2.28 -5.09 0.11
N PHE A 170 2.74 -3.88 0.45
CA PHE A 170 1.97 -2.86 1.16
C PHE A 170 1.87 -1.62 0.27
N ALA A 171 0.72 -0.96 0.30
CA ALA A 171 0.49 0.32 -0.37
C ALA A 171 -0.25 1.27 0.57
N TRP A 172 -0.10 2.57 0.35
CA TRP A 172 -0.75 3.59 1.16
C TRP A 172 -1.18 4.78 0.32
N GLY A 173 -1.95 5.69 0.92
CA GLY A 173 -2.43 6.89 0.28
C GLY A 173 -2.98 7.90 1.29
N ALA A 174 -3.43 9.05 0.81
CA ALA A 174 -3.98 10.12 1.66
C ALA A 174 -5.26 9.70 2.43
N HIS A 175 -5.94 8.65 1.97
CA HIS A 175 -7.12 8.03 2.58
C HIS A 175 -7.24 6.58 2.09
N ALA A 176 -8.15 5.78 2.68
CA ALA A 176 -8.25 4.35 2.38
C ALA A 176 -8.51 4.06 0.88
N ALA A 177 -9.35 4.83 0.22
CA ALA A 177 -9.64 4.65 -1.21
C ALA A 177 -8.38 4.91 -2.08
N ALA A 178 -7.57 5.92 -1.76
CA ALA A 178 -6.31 6.18 -2.46
C ALA A 178 -5.29 5.04 -2.24
N ALA A 179 -5.25 4.45 -1.04
CA ALA A 179 -4.41 3.29 -0.76
C ALA A 179 -4.83 2.06 -1.58
N VAL A 180 -6.14 1.83 -1.75
CA VAL A 180 -6.69 0.78 -2.62
C VAL A 180 -6.31 1.02 -4.10
N GLU A 181 -6.43 2.26 -4.59
CA GLU A 181 -6.01 2.62 -5.94
C GLU A 181 -4.53 2.35 -6.15
N ASN A 182 -3.68 2.79 -5.23
CA ASN A 182 -2.23 2.55 -5.31
C ASN A 182 -1.89 1.05 -5.25
N SER A 183 -2.62 0.26 -4.47
CA SER A 183 -2.47 -1.20 -4.44
C SER A 183 -2.85 -1.84 -5.78
N LEU A 184 -3.94 -1.39 -6.43
CA LEU A 184 -4.32 -1.84 -7.76
C LEU A 184 -3.24 -1.49 -8.79
N VAL A 185 -2.76 -0.26 -8.78
CA VAL A 185 -1.72 0.18 -9.72
C VAL A 185 -0.43 -0.62 -9.50
N LEU A 186 -0.04 -0.84 -8.23
CA LEU A 186 1.14 -1.64 -7.89
C LEU A 186 1.04 -3.06 -8.49
N GLU A 187 -0.10 -3.72 -8.34
CA GLU A 187 -0.34 -5.04 -8.95
C GLU A 187 -0.26 -4.99 -10.48
N ARG A 188 -0.84 -3.95 -11.10
CA ARG A 188 -0.83 -3.82 -12.57
C ARG A 188 0.56 -3.52 -13.13
N VAL A 189 1.34 -2.66 -12.47
CA VAL A 189 2.72 -2.40 -12.93
C VAL A 189 3.64 -3.59 -12.68
N ALA A 190 3.40 -4.38 -11.62
CA ALA A 190 4.09 -5.66 -11.41
C ALA A 190 3.79 -6.65 -12.54
N GLN A 191 2.52 -6.79 -12.92
CA GLN A 191 2.09 -7.65 -14.04
C GLN A 191 2.76 -7.23 -15.35
N LEU A 192 2.74 -5.94 -15.67
CA LEU A 192 3.36 -5.39 -16.87
C LEU A 192 4.88 -5.62 -16.86
N ALA A 193 5.54 -5.35 -15.73
CA ALA A 193 6.98 -5.55 -15.59
C ALA A 193 7.38 -7.03 -15.77
N LEU A 194 6.62 -7.96 -15.15
CA LEU A 194 6.87 -9.40 -15.30
C LEU A 194 6.76 -9.84 -16.76
N GLY A 195 5.69 -9.43 -17.46
CA GLY A 195 5.51 -9.73 -18.88
C GLY A 195 6.61 -9.13 -19.76
N THR A 196 6.99 -7.88 -19.51
CA THR A 196 8.04 -7.18 -20.26
C THR A 196 9.40 -7.86 -20.08
N LEU A 197 9.76 -8.23 -18.84
CA LEU A 197 10.99 -8.99 -18.56
C LEU A 197 10.98 -10.40 -19.16
N GLY A 198 9.80 -10.99 -19.35
CA GLY A 198 9.63 -12.26 -20.07
C GLY A 198 9.86 -12.13 -21.58
N LEU A 199 9.56 -10.97 -22.17
CA LEU A 199 9.81 -10.65 -23.58
C LEU A 199 11.29 -10.29 -23.83
N ASP A 200 11.86 -9.49 -22.93
CA ASP A 200 13.25 -9.08 -22.97
C ASP A 200 13.81 -8.93 -21.53
N ALA A 201 14.57 -9.95 -21.12
CA ALA A 201 15.19 -9.96 -19.78
C ALA A 201 16.28 -8.90 -19.58
N GLY A 202 16.79 -8.34 -20.68
CA GLY A 202 17.84 -7.33 -20.68
C GLY A 202 17.32 -5.89 -20.77
N ILE A 203 16.00 -5.68 -20.83
CA ILE A 203 15.41 -4.35 -20.96
C ILE A 203 15.84 -3.44 -19.81
N GLY A 204 16.33 -2.24 -20.15
CA GLY A 204 16.65 -1.19 -19.17
C GLY A 204 15.41 -0.45 -18.68
N ALA A 205 15.57 0.29 -17.57
CA ALA A 205 14.52 1.17 -17.08
C ALA A 205 14.13 2.23 -18.13
N LEU A 206 12.88 2.70 -18.07
CA LEU A 206 12.41 3.84 -18.86
C LEU A 206 13.34 5.04 -18.65
N PRO A 207 13.77 5.75 -19.71
CA PRO A 207 14.64 6.93 -19.59
C PRO A 207 14.10 7.96 -18.57
N GLU A 208 14.98 8.49 -17.72
CA GLU A 208 14.61 9.36 -16.60
C GLU A 208 13.77 10.57 -17.03
N TYR A 209 14.12 11.21 -18.17
CA TYR A 209 13.36 12.36 -18.67
C TYR A 209 11.91 12.02 -19.03
N ILE A 210 11.62 10.75 -19.40
CA ILE A 210 10.26 10.28 -19.65
C ILE A 210 9.57 10.00 -18.32
N GLN A 211 10.26 9.34 -17.37
CA GLN A 211 9.73 9.08 -16.04
C GLN A 211 9.32 10.40 -15.37
N GLU A 212 10.20 11.40 -15.37
CA GLU A 212 9.95 12.71 -14.79
C GLU A 212 8.75 13.43 -15.44
N LYS A 213 8.70 13.42 -16.79
CA LYS A 213 7.56 14.01 -17.53
C LYS A 213 6.24 13.40 -17.12
N HIS A 214 6.18 12.06 -17.02
CA HIS A 214 4.97 11.34 -16.67
C HIS A 214 4.58 11.53 -15.20
N TYR A 215 5.54 11.49 -14.28
CA TYR A 215 5.29 11.74 -12.88
C TYR A 215 4.74 13.16 -12.66
N ARG A 216 5.40 14.19 -13.21
CA ARG A 216 5.00 15.59 -13.02
C ARG A 216 3.64 15.94 -13.61
N ARG A 217 3.20 15.29 -14.71
CA ARG A 217 1.88 15.58 -15.28
C ARG A 217 0.72 15.25 -14.34
N LYS A 218 0.92 14.37 -13.36
CA LYS A 218 -0.07 13.98 -12.35
C LYS A 218 0.22 14.57 -10.96
N HIS A 219 1.49 14.81 -10.66
CA HIS A 219 1.95 15.20 -9.34
C HIS A 219 2.73 16.52 -9.40
N GLY A 220 2.50 17.39 -8.43
CA GLY A 220 3.18 18.67 -8.34
C GLY A 220 2.34 19.86 -8.76
N PRO A 221 2.92 21.07 -8.69
CA PRO A 221 2.18 22.33 -8.91
C PRO A 221 1.67 22.51 -10.34
N ASP A 222 2.34 21.89 -11.32
CA ASP A 222 2.04 22.00 -12.76
C ASP A 222 1.28 20.77 -13.30
N ALA A 223 0.66 19.98 -12.41
CA ALA A 223 -0.12 18.82 -12.84
C ALA A 223 -1.29 19.23 -13.73
N TYR A 224 -1.40 18.59 -14.90
CA TYR A 224 -2.44 18.91 -15.92
C TYR A 224 -3.26 17.68 -16.33
N TYR A 225 -2.99 16.50 -15.76
CA TYR A 225 -3.74 15.29 -16.09
C TYR A 225 -5.09 15.27 -15.39
N GLY A 226 -6.13 14.90 -16.13
CA GLY A 226 -7.51 14.83 -15.63
C GLY A 226 -8.29 16.10 -15.89
N GLN A 227 -9.41 16.28 -15.17
CA GLN A 227 -10.29 17.44 -15.28
C GLN A 227 -9.85 18.63 -14.40
N GLY A 228 -8.60 18.63 -13.92
CA GLY A 228 -7.99 19.74 -13.19
C GLY A 228 -7.76 20.96 -14.09
N LYS A 229 -7.47 22.13 -13.50
CA LYS A 229 -7.34 23.43 -14.14
C LYS A 229 -6.65 23.35 -15.50
N ILE A 230 -7.34 23.78 -16.55
CA ILE A 230 -6.73 24.06 -17.87
C ILE A 230 -5.67 25.14 -17.60
N PRO A 231 -4.37 24.93 -17.94
CA PRO A 231 -3.40 25.98 -17.83
C PRO A 231 -3.82 27.15 -18.72
N PRO A 232 -3.62 28.40 -18.29
CA PRO A 232 -3.88 29.53 -19.17
C PRO A 232 -3.02 29.40 -20.42
N SER A 233 -3.67 29.60 -21.56
CA SER A 233 -3.09 29.61 -22.92
C SER A 233 -1.99 30.67 -23.06
#